data_c5728292c46bae94cfc080c7ed75d872
#
_entry.id   c5728292c46bae94cfc080c7ed75d872
#
_cell.length_a   1.000
_cell.length_b   1.000
_cell.length_c   1.000
_cell.angle_alpha   90.00
_cell.angle_beta   90.00
_cell.angle_gamma   90.00
#
_symmetry.space_group_name_H-M   'P 1'
#
loop_
_entity.id
_entity.type
_entity.pdbx_description
1 polymer ?
#
loop_
_entity_poly.entity_id
_entity_poly.type
_entity_poly.pdbx_seq_one_letter_code
_entity_poly.pdbx_strand_id
1 'polypeptide(L)'
;METERLILDGIRETDKADYFHNISHDRKVLETFVCRYTETPDDLDLSAYVTNPDMFAIRLKATGRLIGIILYFDKTDDSCEIGYGIGSDYWGRGYVTEAARQFIQYLFEEKGFRTVKASFFTGNDASRRVMEKCGMTYDHFSEKELTYLGVERDLTYYSIHQL
;
A
#
# COMPACT_ATOMS: atom_id res chain seq x y z
N MET A 1 -13.12 5.76 4.14
CA MET A 1 -13.15 6.38 2.78
C MET A 1 -13.82 5.41 1.82
N GLU A 2 -14.50 5.91 0.79
CA GLU A 2 -15.14 5.07 -0.22
C GLU A 2 -14.84 5.57 -1.63
N THR A 3 -14.79 4.64 -2.58
CA THR A 3 -14.66 4.91 -4.01
C THR A 3 -15.83 4.24 -4.75
N GLU A 4 -15.78 4.16 -6.06
CA GLU A 4 -16.81 3.43 -6.84
C GLU A 4 -16.90 1.95 -6.44
N ARG A 5 -15.77 1.25 -6.32
CA ARG A 5 -15.71 -0.19 -6.11
C ARG A 5 -15.18 -0.61 -4.73
N LEU A 6 -14.56 0.33 -3.97
CA LEU A 6 -13.78 0.01 -2.79
C LEU A 6 -14.26 0.75 -1.54
N ILE A 7 -13.98 0.14 -0.39
CA ILE A 7 -13.99 0.76 0.94
C ILE A 7 -12.58 0.70 1.50
N LEU A 8 -12.07 1.84 1.98
CA LEU A 8 -10.82 1.95 2.72
C LEU A 8 -11.16 2.24 4.18
N ASP A 9 -11.01 1.25 5.05
CA ASP A 9 -11.33 1.33 6.48
C ASP A 9 -10.27 0.60 7.34
N GLY A 10 -10.44 0.61 8.65
CA GLY A 10 -9.53 -0.07 9.56
C GLY A 10 -9.47 -1.58 9.32
N ILE A 11 -8.29 -2.16 9.54
CA ILE A 11 -8.10 -3.62 9.56
C ILE A 11 -8.79 -4.18 10.79
N ARG A 12 -9.38 -5.37 10.68
CA ARG A 12 -10.13 -6.06 11.73
C ARG A 12 -9.54 -7.45 11.98
N GLU A 13 -9.70 -7.97 13.18
CA GLU A 13 -9.31 -9.36 13.49
C GLU A 13 -10.00 -10.37 12.55
N THR A 14 -11.21 -10.07 12.12
CA THR A 14 -11.97 -10.90 11.17
C THR A 14 -11.39 -10.94 9.77
N ASP A 15 -10.43 -10.07 9.45
CA ASP A 15 -9.75 -10.03 8.15
C ASP A 15 -8.63 -11.07 8.03
N LYS A 16 -8.35 -11.82 9.09
CA LYS A 16 -7.19 -12.72 9.16
C LYS A 16 -7.07 -13.65 7.96
N ALA A 17 -8.15 -14.29 7.56
CA ALA A 17 -8.15 -15.22 6.43
C ALA A 17 -7.86 -14.50 5.08
N ASP A 18 -8.46 -13.33 4.87
CA ASP A 18 -8.26 -12.54 3.65
C ASP A 18 -6.86 -11.94 3.60
N TYR A 19 -6.36 -11.41 4.73
CA TYR A 19 -5.01 -10.87 4.83
C TYR A 19 -3.95 -11.96 4.57
N PHE A 20 -4.14 -13.13 5.17
CA PHE A 20 -3.28 -14.28 4.93
C PHE A 20 -3.24 -14.62 3.45
N HIS A 21 -4.40 -14.85 2.84
CA HIS A 21 -4.49 -15.27 1.43
C HIS A 21 -3.97 -14.22 0.46
N ASN A 22 -4.32 -12.95 0.67
CA ASN A 22 -4.06 -11.89 -0.30
C ASN A 22 -2.74 -11.15 -0.08
N ILE A 23 -2.15 -11.22 1.11
CA ILE A 23 -0.94 -10.45 1.46
C ILE A 23 0.17 -11.37 1.98
N SER A 24 0.04 -11.90 3.20
CA SER A 24 1.17 -12.49 3.91
C SER A 24 1.59 -13.88 3.40
N HIS A 25 0.75 -14.58 2.66
CA HIS A 25 1.07 -15.86 2.03
C HIS A 25 1.15 -15.78 0.49
N ASP A 26 0.84 -14.63 -0.09
CA ASP A 26 0.96 -14.41 -1.54
C ASP A 26 2.42 -14.07 -1.91
N ARG A 27 3.16 -15.06 -2.40
CA ARG A 27 4.58 -14.91 -2.75
C ARG A 27 4.83 -13.86 -3.82
N LYS A 28 3.89 -13.62 -4.75
CA LYS A 28 4.01 -12.59 -5.77
C LYS A 28 3.92 -11.19 -5.15
N VAL A 29 3.05 -11.01 -4.15
CA VAL A 29 2.96 -9.76 -3.39
C VAL A 29 4.25 -9.48 -2.64
N LEU A 30 4.85 -10.50 -2.01
CA LEU A 30 6.11 -10.38 -1.28
C LEU A 30 7.30 -9.92 -2.14
N GLU A 31 7.27 -10.17 -3.44
CA GLU A 31 8.31 -9.69 -4.36
C GLU A 31 8.26 -8.18 -4.61
N THR A 32 7.11 -7.57 -4.37
CA THR A 32 6.83 -6.17 -4.75
C THR A 32 6.46 -5.27 -3.60
N PHE A 33 6.12 -5.83 -2.44
CA PHE A 33 5.67 -5.11 -1.26
C PHE A 33 6.32 -5.68 -0.01
N VAL A 34 6.91 -4.80 0.82
CA VAL A 34 7.58 -5.19 2.06
C VAL A 34 6.54 -5.62 3.10
N CYS A 35 6.39 -6.91 3.30
CA CYS A 35 5.56 -7.46 4.35
C CYS A 35 6.15 -8.77 4.89
N ARG A 36 5.69 -9.18 6.07
CA ARG A 36 6.11 -10.44 6.67
C ARG A 36 5.39 -11.61 6.00
N TYR A 37 6.14 -12.59 5.53
CA TYR A 37 5.58 -13.87 5.09
C TYR A 37 5.07 -14.69 6.28
N THR A 38 3.93 -15.34 6.13
CA THR A 38 3.41 -16.32 7.08
C THR A 38 3.09 -17.63 6.36
N GLU A 39 3.52 -18.74 6.96
CA GLU A 39 3.32 -20.08 6.37
C GLU A 39 1.89 -20.58 6.59
N THR A 40 1.34 -20.31 7.76
CA THR A 40 -0.03 -20.69 8.13
C THR A 40 -0.81 -19.49 8.65
N PRO A 41 -2.15 -19.53 8.64
CA PRO A 41 -2.95 -18.47 9.24
C PRO A 41 -2.67 -18.24 10.74
N ASP A 42 -2.24 -19.29 11.45
CA ASP A 42 -1.94 -19.22 12.89
C ASP A 42 -0.65 -18.42 13.18
N ASP A 43 0.26 -18.34 12.21
CA ASP A 43 1.48 -17.53 12.30
C ASP A 43 1.20 -16.03 12.12
N LEU A 44 0.00 -15.66 11.66
CA LEU A 44 -0.40 -14.29 11.40
C LEU A 44 -1.04 -13.66 12.64
N ASP A 45 -0.39 -12.64 13.17
CA ASP A 45 -0.92 -11.77 14.23
C ASP A 45 -1.27 -10.40 13.62
N LEU A 46 -2.55 -10.05 13.63
CA LEU A 46 -3.05 -8.77 13.13
C LEU A 46 -3.14 -7.68 14.21
N SER A 47 -2.86 -7.98 15.48
CA SER A 47 -3.09 -7.05 16.61
C SER A 47 -2.44 -5.67 16.40
N ALA A 48 -1.21 -5.63 15.89
CA ALA A 48 -0.51 -4.39 15.58
C ALA A 48 -1.13 -3.62 14.41
N TYR A 49 -1.74 -4.32 13.45
CA TYR A 49 -2.38 -3.69 12.28
C TYR A 49 -3.77 -3.17 12.61
N VAL A 50 -4.53 -3.90 13.42
CA VAL A 50 -5.88 -3.49 13.90
C VAL A 50 -5.82 -2.19 14.70
N THR A 51 -4.76 -2.00 15.47
CA THR A 51 -4.56 -0.80 16.31
C THR A 51 -3.82 0.33 15.59
N ASN A 52 -3.34 0.11 14.36
CA ASN A 52 -2.60 1.13 13.61
C ASN A 52 -3.57 2.08 12.86
N PRO A 53 -3.72 3.35 13.30
CA PRO A 53 -4.63 4.29 12.66
C PRO A 53 -4.18 4.78 11.28
N ASP A 54 -2.93 4.48 10.90
CA ASP A 54 -2.31 4.91 9.64
C ASP A 54 -2.37 3.81 8.56
N MET A 55 -2.96 2.65 8.89
CA MET A 55 -3.07 1.49 8.02
C MET A 55 -4.53 1.14 7.73
N PHE A 56 -4.86 0.95 6.46
CA PHE A 56 -6.22 0.72 5.98
C PHE A 56 -6.30 -0.56 5.16
N ALA A 57 -7.39 -1.29 5.35
CA ALA A 57 -7.79 -2.36 4.45
C ALA A 57 -8.34 -1.75 3.15
N ILE A 58 -8.00 -2.37 2.03
CA ILE A 58 -8.68 -2.15 0.75
C ILE A 58 -9.70 -3.26 0.61
N ARG A 59 -11.00 -2.92 0.66
CA ARG A 59 -12.11 -3.89 0.57
C ARG A 59 -12.90 -3.72 -0.70
N LEU A 60 -13.32 -4.83 -1.29
CA LEU A 60 -14.32 -4.80 -2.35
C LEU A 60 -15.72 -4.52 -1.77
N LYS A 61 -16.40 -3.49 -2.26
CA LYS A 61 -17.80 -3.22 -1.87
C LYS A 61 -18.73 -4.41 -2.14
N ALA A 62 -18.52 -5.09 -3.26
CA ALA A 62 -19.35 -6.21 -3.68
C ALA A 62 -19.35 -7.39 -2.69
N THR A 63 -18.28 -7.60 -1.95
CA THR A 63 -18.10 -8.77 -1.08
C THR A 63 -17.77 -8.42 0.38
N GLY A 64 -17.36 -7.19 0.66
CA GLY A 64 -16.83 -6.77 1.95
C GLY A 64 -15.45 -7.33 2.30
N ARG A 65 -14.85 -8.15 1.42
CA ARG A 65 -13.58 -8.85 1.66
C ARG A 65 -12.39 -7.91 1.49
N LEU A 66 -11.40 -8.08 2.36
CA LEU A 66 -10.10 -7.44 2.23
C LEU A 66 -9.33 -8.05 1.05
N ILE A 67 -8.99 -7.21 0.07
CA ILE A 67 -8.18 -7.62 -1.09
C ILE A 67 -6.76 -7.05 -1.05
N GLY A 68 -6.49 -6.09 -0.18
CA GLY A 68 -5.21 -5.44 -0.05
C GLY A 68 -5.16 -4.49 1.14
N ILE A 69 -4.04 -3.79 1.24
CA ILE A 69 -3.79 -2.78 2.27
C ILE A 69 -3.16 -1.53 1.66
N ILE A 70 -3.38 -0.40 2.33
CA ILE A 70 -2.72 0.87 2.04
C ILE A 70 -2.43 1.58 3.36
N LEU A 71 -1.26 2.19 3.47
CA LEU A 71 -0.83 2.86 4.69
C LEU A 71 0.02 4.09 4.37
N TYR A 72 0.21 4.95 5.37
CA TYR A 72 1.17 6.05 5.28
C TYR A 72 2.11 6.03 6.49
N PHE A 73 3.34 6.43 6.26
CA PHE A 73 4.45 6.37 7.22
C PHE A 73 5.47 7.45 6.90
N ASP A 74 6.61 7.48 7.60
CA ASP A 74 7.70 8.48 7.43
C ASP A 74 7.16 9.91 7.39
N LYS A 75 6.36 10.23 8.42
CA LYS A 75 5.63 11.48 8.54
C LYS A 75 6.53 12.62 9.01
N THR A 76 6.41 13.77 8.35
CA THR A 76 6.87 15.06 8.82
C THR A 76 5.66 16.00 8.99
N ASP A 77 5.89 17.26 9.32
CA ASP A 77 4.81 18.25 9.42
C ASP A 77 4.09 18.46 8.07
N ASP A 78 4.80 18.32 6.96
CA ASP A 78 4.31 18.65 5.61
C ASP A 78 4.22 17.44 4.68
N SER A 79 4.82 16.30 5.02
CA SER A 79 4.92 15.17 4.09
C SER A 79 4.74 13.81 4.74
N CYS A 80 4.34 12.84 3.93
CA CYS A 80 4.36 11.43 4.31
C CYS A 80 4.70 10.56 3.09
N GLU A 81 5.06 9.30 3.34
CA GLU A 81 5.19 8.28 2.32
C GLU A 81 4.02 7.31 2.40
N ILE A 82 3.53 6.84 1.26
CA ILE A 82 2.50 5.80 1.19
C ILE A 82 3.08 4.48 0.70
N GLY A 83 2.56 3.39 1.25
CA GLY A 83 2.79 2.03 0.77
C GLY A 83 1.46 1.33 0.49
N TYR A 84 1.43 0.44 -0.46
CA TYR A 84 0.24 -0.35 -0.79
C TYR A 84 0.62 -1.73 -1.33
N GLY A 85 -0.21 -2.69 -1.03
CA GLY A 85 -0.13 -4.05 -1.56
C GLY A 85 -1.52 -4.60 -1.80
N ILE A 86 -1.67 -5.40 -2.83
CA ILE A 86 -2.95 -6.05 -3.18
C ILE A 86 -2.66 -7.49 -3.61
N GLY A 87 -3.56 -8.40 -3.26
CA GLY A 87 -3.46 -9.80 -3.66
C GLY A 87 -3.29 -9.96 -5.18
N SER A 88 -2.41 -10.88 -5.59
CA SER A 88 -2.06 -11.04 -7.00
C SER A 88 -3.26 -11.42 -7.87
N ASP A 89 -4.28 -12.06 -7.32
CA ASP A 89 -5.53 -12.39 -8.02
C ASP A 89 -6.34 -11.14 -8.44
N TYR A 90 -6.03 -9.99 -7.87
CA TYR A 90 -6.72 -8.72 -8.13
C TYR A 90 -5.91 -7.76 -9.01
N TRP A 91 -4.72 -8.16 -9.45
CA TRP A 91 -3.86 -7.33 -10.29
C TRP A 91 -4.49 -7.02 -11.66
N GLY A 92 -4.09 -5.91 -12.27
CA GLY A 92 -4.51 -5.53 -13.61
C GLY A 92 -5.94 -4.99 -13.72
N ARG A 93 -6.66 -4.83 -12.61
CA ARG A 93 -8.07 -4.36 -12.58
C ARG A 93 -8.25 -2.90 -12.16
N GLY A 94 -7.15 -2.19 -11.89
CA GLY A 94 -7.16 -0.77 -11.52
C GLY A 94 -7.52 -0.48 -10.06
N TYR A 95 -7.69 -1.49 -9.21
CA TYR A 95 -8.08 -1.30 -7.81
C TYR A 95 -7.05 -0.49 -7.02
N VAL A 96 -5.76 -0.76 -7.18
CA VAL A 96 -4.71 -0.02 -6.46
C VAL A 96 -4.69 1.45 -6.86
N THR A 97 -4.82 1.74 -8.16
CA THR A 97 -4.90 3.13 -8.66
C THR A 97 -6.10 3.87 -8.08
N GLU A 98 -7.26 3.21 -8.03
CA GLU A 98 -8.49 3.75 -7.44
C GLU A 98 -8.31 4.03 -5.94
N ALA A 99 -7.77 3.07 -5.20
CA ALA A 99 -7.49 3.23 -3.78
C ALA A 99 -6.47 4.34 -3.50
N ALA A 100 -5.35 4.36 -4.22
CA ALA A 100 -4.27 5.32 -4.02
C ALA A 100 -4.71 6.76 -4.31
N ARG A 101 -5.51 6.99 -5.36
CA ARG A 101 -6.08 8.34 -5.65
C ARG A 101 -6.94 8.84 -4.49
N GLN A 102 -7.85 8.02 -4.00
CA GLN A 102 -8.70 8.38 -2.87
C GLN A 102 -7.89 8.61 -1.60
N PHE A 103 -6.87 7.79 -1.38
CA PHE A 103 -6.01 7.90 -0.21
C PHE A 103 -5.14 9.15 -0.23
N ILE A 104 -4.56 9.51 -1.38
CA ILE A 104 -3.80 10.75 -1.56
C ILE A 104 -4.69 11.98 -1.29
N GLN A 105 -5.91 11.98 -1.81
CA GLN A 105 -6.89 13.04 -1.53
C GLN A 105 -7.18 13.17 -0.03
N TYR A 106 -7.42 12.06 0.65
CA TYR A 106 -7.62 12.01 2.10
C TYR A 106 -6.41 12.58 2.87
N LEU A 107 -5.19 12.22 2.46
CA LEU A 107 -3.97 12.71 3.11
C LEU A 107 -3.80 14.22 2.95
N PHE A 108 -4.19 14.78 1.82
CA PHE A 108 -4.19 16.22 1.60
C PHE A 108 -5.30 16.94 2.37
N GLU A 109 -6.54 16.50 2.24
CA GLU A 109 -7.72 17.22 2.73
C GLU A 109 -7.97 17.01 4.23
N GLU A 110 -7.79 15.77 4.72
CA GLU A 110 -8.15 15.40 6.10
C GLU A 110 -6.92 15.38 7.04
N LYS A 111 -5.75 14.99 6.51
CA LYS A 111 -4.51 14.93 7.30
C LYS A 111 -3.64 16.17 7.18
N GLY A 112 -3.87 17.00 6.15
CA GLY A 112 -3.20 18.28 5.96
C GLY A 112 -1.77 18.19 5.44
N PHE A 113 -1.34 17.03 4.93
CA PHE A 113 -0.05 16.92 4.26
C PHE A 113 -0.04 17.74 2.98
N ARG A 114 1.11 18.28 2.62
CA ARG A 114 1.33 19.03 1.36
C ARG A 114 2.03 18.20 0.31
N THR A 115 2.76 17.18 0.74
CA THR A 115 3.51 16.29 -0.15
C THR A 115 3.25 14.84 0.23
N VAL A 116 2.87 14.03 -0.73
CA VAL A 116 2.77 12.58 -0.60
C VAL A 116 3.82 11.94 -1.49
N LYS A 117 4.63 11.06 -0.91
CA LYS A 117 5.68 10.28 -1.59
C LYS A 117 5.27 8.82 -1.68
N ALA A 118 5.86 8.12 -2.62
CA ALA A 118 5.80 6.66 -2.71
C ALA A 118 7.07 6.14 -3.37
N SER A 119 7.46 4.92 -3.04
CA SER A 119 8.63 4.28 -3.63
C SER A 119 8.31 2.89 -4.18
N PHE A 120 9.14 2.42 -5.08
CA PHE A 120 9.05 1.06 -5.63
C PHE A 120 10.43 0.48 -5.89
N PHE A 121 10.54 -0.85 -5.82
CA PHE A 121 11.74 -1.57 -6.17
C PHE A 121 12.05 -1.42 -7.66
N THR A 122 13.30 -1.22 -8.00
CA THR A 122 13.75 -1.20 -9.40
C THR A 122 13.23 -2.44 -10.14
N GLY A 123 12.60 -2.23 -11.30
CA GLY A 123 11.96 -3.28 -12.10
C GLY A 123 10.47 -3.50 -11.79
N ASN A 124 9.91 -2.89 -10.74
CA ASN A 124 8.47 -2.93 -10.46
C ASN A 124 7.71 -1.85 -11.26
N ASP A 125 7.61 -2.04 -12.57
CA ASP A 125 6.91 -1.12 -13.47
C ASP A 125 5.41 -1.02 -13.18
N ALA A 126 4.81 -2.02 -12.56
CA ALA A 126 3.40 -1.98 -12.18
C ALA A 126 3.14 -0.90 -11.13
N SER A 127 3.99 -0.81 -10.09
CA SER A 127 3.89 0.22 -9.06
C SER A 127 4.18 1.62 -9.64
N ARG A 128 5.19 1.75 -10.51
CA ARG A 128 5.47 3.00 -11.23
C ARG A 128 4.24 3.51 -11.97
N ARG A 129 3.57 2.65 -12.74
CA ARG A 129 2.35 3.01 -13.48
C ARG A 129 1.20 3.45 -12.58
N VAL A 130 1.05 2.85 -11.41
CA VAL A 130 0.07 3.29 -10.40
C VAL A 130 0.38 4.72 -9.97
N MET A 131 1.63 5.01 -9.60
CA MET A 131 2.06 6.33 -9.16
C MET A 131 1.83 7.40 -10.25
N GLU A 132 2.25 7.12 -11.49
CA GLU A 132 2.02 8.01 -12.63
C GLU A 132 0.52 8.28 -12.88
N LYS A 133 -0.32 7.25 -12.81
CA LYS A 133 -1.78 7.40 -12.94
C LYS A 133 -2.41 8.18 -11.79
N CYS A 134 -1.78 8.23 -10.63
CA CYS A 134 -2.19 9.07 -9.51
C CYS A 134 -1.68 10.52 -9.61
N GLY A 135 -0.94 10.86 -10.68
CA GLY A 135 -0.39 12.20 -10.88
C GLY A 135 0.95 12.44 -10.18
N MET A 136 1.55 11.38 -9.63
CA MET A 136 2.89 11.47 -9.04
C MET A 136 3.95 11.57 -10.14
N THR A 137 5.03 12.29 -9.86
CA THR A 137 6.18 12.45 -10.76
C THR A 137 7.45 11.99 -10.08
N TYR A 138 8.46 11.65 -10.88
CA TYR A 138 9.77 11.24 -10.40
C TYR A 138 10.35 12.27 -9.41
N ASP A 139 10.84 11.80 -8.29
CA ASP A 139 11.49 12.60 -7.27
C ASP A 139 13.00 12.31 -7.24
N HIS A 140 13.40 11.11 -6.79
CA HIS A 140 14.80 10.71 -6.75
C HIS A 140 14.95 9.18 -6.79
N PHE A 141 16.20 8.73 -6.95
CA PHE A 141 16.61 7.33 -6.88
C PHE A 141 17.55 7.15 -5.67
N SER A 142 17.39 6.03 -4.97
CA SER A 142 18.26 5.64 -3.87
C SER A 142 18.80 4.24 -4.08
N GLU A 143 20.12 4.13 -4.20
CA GLU A 143 20.82 2.86 -4.37
C GLU A 143 20.93 2.14 -3.03
N LYS A 144 20.64 0.84 -3.01
CA LYS A 144 20.77 -0.04 -1.83
C LYS A 144 20.09 0.50 -0.57
N GLU A 145 18.91 1.11 -0.76
CA GLU A 145 18.16 1.78 0.31
C GLU A 145 17.78 0.85 1.45
N LEU A 146 17.46 -0.41 1.13
CA LEU A 146 17.11 -1.40 2.14
C LEU A 146 17.51 -2.82 1.73
N THR A 147 17.66 -3.69 2.72
CA THR A 147 17.80 -5.13 2.51
C THR A 147 16.45 -5.80 2.77
N TYR A 148 15.92 -6.46 1.74
CA TYR A 148 14.65 -7.16 1.83
C TYR A 148 14.76 -8.55 1.22
N LEU A 149 14.31 -9.58 1.97
CA LEU A 149 14.48 -11.00 1.61
C LEU A 149 15.94 -11.38 1.30
N GLY A 150 16.88 -10.81 2.04
CA GLY A 150 18.32 -11.07 1.88
C GLY A 150 18.99 -10.41 0.67
N VAL A 151 18.26 -9.53 -0.04
CA VAL A 151 18.75 -8.82 -1.23
C VAL A 151 18.72 -7.32 -0.98
N GLU A 152 19.82 -6.62 -1.32
CA GLU A 152 19.85 -5.17 -1.36
C GLU A 152 18.93 -4.67 -2.47
N ARG A 153 18.07 -3.69 -2.17
CA ARG A 153 17.07 -3.14 -3.06
C ARG A 153 17.30 -1.66 -3.30
N ASP A 154 17.31 -1.30 -4.57
CA ASP A 154 17.26 0.08 -5.01
C ASP A 154 15.81 0.54 -5.04
N LEU A 155 15.57 1.77 -4.59
CA LEU A 155 14.24 2.39 -4.61
C LEU A 155 14.21 3.59 -5.53
N THR A 156 13.15 3.70 -6.31
CA THR A 156 12.81 4.91 -7.04
C THR A 156 11.63 5.57 -6.35
N TYR A 157 11.77 6.85 -6.05
CA TYR A 157 10.77 7.67 -5.37
C TYR A 157 10.03 8.55 -6.35
N TYR A 158 8.72 8.61 -6.16
CA TYR A 158 7.81 9.53 -6.82
C TYR A 158 7.11 10.38 -5.78
N SER A 159 6.70 11.58 -6.15
CA SER A 159 5.95 12.47 -5.25
C SER A 159 4.84 13.22 -5.98
N ILE A 160 3.86 13.67 -5.21
CA ILE A 160 2.80 14.58 -5.63
C ILE A 160 2.62 15.66 -4.56
N HIS A 161 2.39 16.89 -5.00
CA HIS A 161 2.20 18.03 -4.13
C HIS A 161 0.76 18.53 -4.25
N GLN A 162 0.21 18.94 -3.11
CA GLN A 162 -1.08 19.63 -3.07
C GLN A 162 -0.93 20.99 -3.77
N LEU A 163 -1.82 21.27 -4.71
CA LEU A 163 -1.88 22.56 -5.41
C LEU A 163 -2.42 23.66 -4.50
#